data_fa1cd9cdae39670a27ab098a0b4c576d
#
_entry.id   fa1cd9cdae39670a27ab098a0b4c576d
#
_cell.length_a   1.000
_cell.length_b   1.000
_cell.length_c   1.000
_cell.angle_alpha   90.00
_cell.angle_beta   90.00
_cell.angle_gamma   90.00
#
_symmetry.space_group_name_H-M   'P 1'
#
loop_
_entity.id
_entity.type
_entity.pdbx_description
1 polymer ?
#
loop_
_entity_poly.entity_id
_entity_poly.type
_entity_poly.pdbx_seq_one_letter_code
_entity_poly.pdbx_strand_id
1 'polypeptide(L)'
;MILLASRHSFSTCAQLLSLAGLVLLLHAGSVAATAGSLTFAGVALSPGSTVKVNVPLSAQEKSLAAQGGNPVPPNAVAVLATPANFDPRKSWPVLVPCSTSDFKRQNRDDLIQFYRTVGLSEGWVLLAGDGPQHARNDTAAWRGAMTLAAVDALHRSFSGSEKWPVACAGFSGGGKGVGYVAPLLAKNGCRIAGIYMTGANEDHLSDGYARIQPGPNFLSTPIYISAGHDDRIATVEQQYTVAGSIKRTGFNRMRIGTFHGGHEVNDGQTSVALGWFRELAK
;
A
#
# COMPACT_ATOMS: atom_id res chain seq x y z
N MET A 1 -72.98 50.73 10.86
CA MET A 1 -73.06 52.02 11.61
C MET A 1 -71.67 52.65 11.41
N ILE A 2 -71.66 53.57 10.40
CA ILE A 2 -71.38 55.00 10.64
C ILE A 2 -69.92 55.25 11.00
N LEU A 3 -69.13 56.09 10.39
CA LEU A 3 -69.06 57.12 9.39
C LEU A 3 -67.62 57.60 9.25
N LEU A 4 -67.23 57.92 8.04
CA LEU A 4 -66.74 59.21 7.52
C LEU A 4 -65.35 59.63 7.98
N ALA A 5 -64.44 59.72 7.07
CA ALA A 5 -64.13 60.76 6.11
C ALA A 5 -63.25 61.88 6.69
N SER A 6 -62.16 62.17 6.03
CA SER A 6 -61.94 63.47 5.43
C SER A 6 -60.51 63.63 4.90
N ARG A 7 -60.48 64.01 3.67
CA ARG A 7 -59.48 64.63 2.82
C ARG A 7 -58.70 65.75 3.51
N HIS A 8 -57.43 65.94 3.13
CA HIS A 8 -56.97 67.22 2.54
C HIS A 8 -55.66 67.04 1.77
N SER A 9 -55.68 67.60 0.61
CA SER A 9 -54.63 67.83 -0.38
C SER A 9 -53.75 69.02 0.01
N PHE A 10 -52.50 69.05 -0.47
CA PHE A 10 -51.72 70.17 -1.06
C PHE A 10 -50.28 69.70 -1.19
N SER A 11 -49.85 69.53 -2.38
CA SER A 11 -49.25 70.40 -3.39
C SER A 11 -47.75 70.74 -3.15
N THR A 12 -46.97 70.28 -4.14
CA THR A 12 -45.74 70.86 -4.73
C THR A 12 -44.53 71.15 -3.88
N CYS A 13 -43.42 70.50 -4.18
CA CYS A 13 -42.28 71.16 -4.83
C CYS A 13 -41.20 70.16 -5.25
N ALA A 14 -40.75 70.27 -6.47
CA ALA A 14 -39.69 69.52 -7.07
C ALA A 14 -38.32 69.95 -6.51
N GLN A 15 -37.47 69.02 -6.16
CA GLN A 15 -36.01 69.20 -6.21
C GLN A 15 -35.34 67.94 -6.66
N LEU A 16 -34.76 68.04 -7.83
CA LEU A 16 -33.79 67.10 -8.42
C LEU A 16 -32.54 67.07 -7.55
N LEU A 17 -32.23 65.92 -7.00
CA LEU A 17 -30.91 65.60 -6.47
C LEU A 17 -30.45 64.29 -7.12
N SER A 18 -29.49 64.44 -8.03
CA SER A 18 -28.75 63.36 -8.65
C SER A 18 -27.92 62.63 -7.61
N LEU A 19 -28.26 61.38 -7.27
CA LEU A 19 -27.38 60.48 -6.55
C LEU A 19 -26.60 59.62 -7.59
N ALA A 20 -25.33 59.94 -7.74
CA ALA A 20 -24.36 59.07 -8.38
C ALA A 20 -24.23 57.79 -7.58
N GLY A 21 -24.80 56.69 -8.07
CA GLY A 21 -24.66 55.37 -7.49
C GLY A 21 -23.27 54.84 -7.72
N LEU A 22 -22.44 54.83 -6.66
CA LEU A 22 -21.15 54.13 -6.65
C LEU A 22 -21.41 52.63 -6.56
N VAL A 23 -21.38 51.93 -7.72
CA VAL A 23 -21.43 50.47 -7.77
C VAL A 23 -20.05 49.97 -7.36
N LEU A 24 -19.89 49.60 -6.11
CA LEU A 24 -18.77 48.78 -5.62
C LEU A 24 -18.91 47.37 -6.22
N LEU A 25 -18.20 47.12 -7.32
CA LEU A 25 -17.91 45.77 -7.79
C LEU A 25 -17.00 45.07 -6.78
N LEU A 26 -17.61 44.36 -5.85
CA LEU A 26 -16.89 43.35 -5.02
C LEU A 26 -16.41 42.27 -6.00
N HIS A 27 -15.17 42.41 -6.46
CA HIS A 27 -14.44 41.29 -7.05
C HIS A 27 -14.21 40.28 -5.91
N ALA A 28 -15.10 39.30 -5.78
CA ALA A 28 -14.81 38.09 -5.05
C ALA A 28 -13.69 37.38 -5.82
N GLY A 29 -12.46 37.74 -5.52
CA GLY A 29 -11.28 37.01 -5.95
C GLY A 29 -11.42 35.62 -5.37
N SER A 30 -11.84 34.67 -6.22
CA SER A 30 -11.74 33.24 -5.93
C SER A 30 -10.27 32.95 -5.77
N VAL A 31 -9.80 32.92 -4.52
CA VAL A 31 -8.50 32.34 -4.18
C VAL A 31 -8.66 30.87 -4.50
N ALA A 32 -8.33 30.50 -5.74
CA ALA A 32 -8.11 29.10 -6.08
C ALA A 32 -7.04 28.62 -5.09
N ALA A 33 -7.46 27.85 -4.09
CA ALA A 33 -6.54 27.14 -3.25
C ALA A 33 -5.65 26.34 -4.22
N THR A 34 -4.39 26.70 -4.31
CA THR A 34 -3.38 25.92 -5.03
C THR A 34 -3.42 24.53 -4.41
N ALA A 35 -4.05 23.60 -5.11
CA ALA A 35 -4.02 22.20 -4.71
C ALA A 35 -2.54 21.85 -4.53
N GLY A 36 -2.13 21.63 -3.27
CA GLY A 36 -0.75 21.30 -2.96
C GLY A 36 -0.32 20.16 -3.88
N SER A 37 0.83 20.29 -4.51
CA SER A 37 1.34 19.27 -5.42
C SER A 37 1.41 17.94 -4.67
N LEU A 38 0.79 16.89 -5.24
CA LEU A 38 0.85 15.55 -4.68
C LEU A 38 2.32 15.12 -4.61
N THR A 39 2.77 14.68 -3.44
CA THR A 39 4.16 14.26 -3.24
C THR A 39 4.23 12.96 -2.44
N PHE A 40 5.26 12.16 -2.72
CA PHE A 40 5.66 11.02 -1.89
C PHE A 40 7.07 11.27 -1.36
N ALA A 41 7.21 11.33 -0.04
CA ALA A 41 8.46 11.68 0.65
C ALA A 41 9.15 12.93 0.06
N GLY A 42 8.36 13.97 -0.27
CA GLY A 42 8.84 15.24 -0.82
C GLY A 42 9.11 15.25 -2.34
N VAL A 43 8.98 14.12 -3.03
CA VAL A 43 9.13 14.03 -4.49
C VAL A 43 7.76 14.10 -5.16
N ALA A 44 7.63 14.91 -6.22
CA ALA A 44 6.38 15.06 -6.96
C ALA A 44 5.88 13.69 -7.49
N LEU A 45 4.60 13.44 -7.29
CA LEU A 45 3.90 12.22 -7.71
C LEU A 45 2.72 12.60 -8.59
N SER A 46 2.55 11.90 -9.70
CA SER A 46 1.34 11.98 -10.53
C SER A 46 0.57 10.66 -10.43
N PRO A 47 -0.77 10.67 -10.44
CA PRO A 47 -1.54 9.45 -10.58
C PRO A 47 -1.08 8.66 -11.82
N GLY A 48 -0.98 7.33 -11.69
CA GLY A 48 -0.47 6.44 -12.74
C GLY A 48 1.05 6.39 -12.87
N SER A 49 1.80 7.14 -12.05
CA SER A 49 3.26 7.17 -12.11
C SER A 49 3.92 6.20 -11.13
N THR A 50 5.22 6.00 -11.34
CA THR A 50 6.11 5.30 -10.41
C THR A 50 7.22 6.25 -10.00
N VAL A 51 7.43 6.42 -8.70
CA VAL A 51 8.49 7.25 -8.14
C VAL A 51 9.43 6.42 -7.27
N LYS A 52 10.69 6.81 -7.25
CA LYS A 52 11.74 6.22 -6.42
C LYS A 52 12.35 7.31 -5.56
N VAL A 53 12.38 7.10 -4.25
CA VAL A 53 12.84 8.09 -3.28
C VAL A 53 13.75 7.47 -2.23
N ASN A 54 14.64 8.26 -1.65
CA ASN A 54 15.37 7.88 -0.45
C ASN A 54 14.57 8.31 0.77
N VAL A 55 14.41 7.38 1.73
CA VAL A 55 13.68 7.62 2.97
C VAL A 55 14.58 7.32 4.16
N PRO A 56 14.68 8.21 5.16
CA PRO A 56 15.54 7.99 6.31
C PRO A 56 15.04 6.82 7.14
N LEU A 57 15.97 6.03 7.67
CA LEU A 57 15.66 4.97 8.63
C LEU A 57 15.50 5.57 10.04
N SER A 58 14.44 5.20 10.72
CA SER A 58 14.25 5.45 12.15
C SER A 58 15.26 4.66 13.00
N ALA A 59 15.36 4.97 14.29
CA ALA A 59 16.21 4.22 15.22
C ALA A 59 15.81 2.73 15.31
N GLN A 60 14.51 2.45 15.29
CA GLN A 60 13.96 1.09 15.30
C GLN A 60 14.35 0.30 14.06
N GLU A 61 14.18 0.90 12.87
CA GLU A 61 14.54 0.26 11.59
C GLU A 61 16.03 0.02 11.47
N LYS A 62 16.87 0.96 11.95
CA LYS A 62 18.32 0.77 12.02
C LYS A 62 18.70 -0.40 12.94
N SER A 63 18.07 -0.49 14.11
CA SER A 63 18.28 -1.60 15.05
C SER A 63 17.87 -2.94 14.43
N LEU A 64 16.74 -2.99 13.72
CA LEU A 64 16.29 -4.18 13.02
C LEU A 64 17.26 -4.57 11.89
N ALA A 65 17.67 -3.63 11.07
CA ALA A 65 18.61 -3.86 9.97
C ALA A 65 19.96 -4.39 10.46
N ALA A 66 20.43 -3.90 11.62
CA ALA A 66 21.70 -4.34 12.23
C ALA A 66 21.70 -5.82 12.62
N GLN A 67 20.53 -6.42 12.92
CA GLN A 67 20.43 -7.84 13.31
C GLN A 67 20.92 -8.79 12.21
N GLY A 68 20.91 -8.37 10.96
CA GLY A 68 21.43 -9.15 9.84
C GLY A 68 22.96 -9.11 9.68
N GLY A 69 23.67 -8.36 10.52
CA GLY A 69 25.13 -8.18 10.39
C GLY A 69 25.53 -7.34 9.17
N ASN A 70 24.60 -6.62 8.57
CA ASN A 70 24.87 -5.69 7.47
C ASN A 70 25.28 -4.32 8.00
N PRO A 71 26.09 -3.56 7.24
CA PRO A 71 26.25 -2.14 7.47
C PRO A 71 24.89 -1.43 7.33
N VAL A 72 24.45 -0.75 8.37
CA VAL A 72 23.14 -0.07 8.37
C VAL A 72 23.23 1.21 7.54
N PRO A 73 22.48 1.36 6.44
CA PRO A 73 22.49 2.57 5.66
C PRO A 73 21.72 3.69 6.38
N PRO A 74 22.03 4.96 6.10
CA PRO A 74 21.24 6.07 6.65
C PRO A 74 19.81 6.12 6.12
N ASN A 75 19.58 5.63 4.89
CA ASN A 75 18.31 5.67 4.18
C ASN A 75 17.98 4.31 3.56
N ALA A 76 16.70 4.01 3.49
CA ALA A 76 16.15 3.03 2.55
C ALA A 76 15.81 3.69 1.21
N VAL A 77 15.60 2.88 0.20
CA VAL A 77 15.04 3.29 -1.10
C VAL A 77 13.61 2.80 -1.17
N ALA A 78 12.65 3.71 -1.21
CA ALA A 78 11.25 3.37 -1.42
C ALA A 78 10.87 3.57 -2.90
N VAL A 79 10.11 2.62 -3.45
CA VAL A 79 9.50 2.73 -4.77
C VAL A 79 7.99 2.63 -4.59
N LEU A 80 7.28 3.67 -5.04
CA LEU A 80 5.82 3.75 -5.02
C LEU A 80 5.30 3.79 -6.46
N ALA A 81 4.36 2.90 -6.79
CA ALA A 81 3.62 2.95 -8.04
C ALA A 81 2.11 3.10 -7.74
N THR A 82 1.45 4.01 -8.43
CA THR A 82 0.04 4.34 -8.18
C THR A 82 -0.84 4.07 -9.40
N PRO A 83 -2.11 3.66 -9.21
CA PRO A 83 -3.08 3.59 -10.29
C PRO A 83 -3.33 4.97 -10.94
N ALA A 84 -3.81 4.97 -12.19
CA ALA A 84 -4.08 6.20 -12.95
C ALA A 84 -5.16 7.11 -12.30
N ASN A 85 -6.03 6.52 -11.49
CA ASN A 85 -7.09 7.23 -10.75
C ASN A 85 -6.76 7.44 -9.27
N PHE A 86 -5.47 7.39 -8.90
CA PHE A 86 -5.03 7.54 -7.52
C PHE A 86 -5.43 8.90 -6.94
N ASP A 87 -6.11 8.87 -5.82
CA ASP A 87 -6.47 10.04 -5.00
C ASP A 87 -6.12 9.73 -3.53
N PRO A 88 -5.12 10.39 -2.93
CA PRO A 88 -4.66 10.07 -1.58
C PRO A 88 -5.71 10.34 -0.48
N ARG A 89 -6.80 11.01 -0.80
CA ARG A 89 -7.94 11.24 0.12
C ARG A 89 -8.84 10.01 0.25
N LYS A 90 -8.66 9.01 -0.61
CA LYS A 90 -9.39 7.74 -0.59
C LYS A 90 -8.54 6.66 0.09
N SER A 91 -9.21 5.61 0.58
CA SER A 91 -8.52 4.41 1.04
C SER A 91 -8.10 3.55 -0.16
N TRP A 92 -6.83 3.13 -0.16
CA TRP A 92 -6.26 2.31 -1.21
C TRP A 92 -5.68 1.03 -0.62
N PRO A 93 -5.90 -0.12 -1.24
CA PRO A 93 -5.15 -1.31 -0.87
C PRO A 93 -3.70 -1.17 -1.36
N VAL A 94 -2.75 -1.59 -0.52
CA VAL A 94 -1.31 -1.51 -0.79
C VAL A 94 -0.75 -2.91 -0.96
N LEU A 95 -0.05 -3.15 -2.06
CA LEU A 95 0.68 -4.39 -2.30
C LEU A 95 2.17 -4.18 -2.04
N VAL A 96 2.71 -4.98 -1.13
CA VAL A 96 4.13 -5.00 -0.76
C VAL A 96 4.77 -6.27 -1.30
N PRO A 97 5.58 -6.20 -2.35
CA PRO A 97 6.31 -7.36 -2.86
C PRO A 97 7.53 -7.68 -2.02
N CYS A 98 7.83 -8.96 -1.93
CA CYS A 98 9.05 -9.51 -1.34
C CYS A 98 9.79 -10.31 -2.41
N SER A 99 11.05 -10.00 -2.64
CA SER A 99 11.89 -10.71 -3.59
C SER A 99 12.70 -11.81 -2.92
N THR A 100 13.25 -12.71 -3.74
CA THR A 100 14.16 -13.75 -3.30
C THR A 100 15.42 -13.18 -2.66
N SER A 101 15.86 -13.76 -1.56
CA SER A 101 17.10 -13.42 -0.86
C SER A 101 18.31 -14.07 -1.53
N ASP A 102 18.71 -13.57 -2.68
CA ASP A 102 19.83 -14.10 -3.47
C ASP A 102 20.95 -13.09 -3.73
N PHE A 103 20.96 -11.96 -2.99
CA PHE A 103 21.89 -10.84 -3.11
C PHE A 103 21.85 -10.09 -4.46
N LYS A 104 21.05 -10.52 -5.42
CA LYS A 104 20.98 -9.97 -6.77
C LYS A 104 19.67 -9.24 -7.02
N ARG A 105 18.58 -9.65 -6.32
CA ARG A 105 17.23 -9.13 -6.52
C ARG A 105 16.81 -8.26 -5.35
N GLN A 106 16.09 -7.20 -5.64
CA GLN A 106 15.49 -6.30 -4.67
C GLN A 106 13.97 -6.34 -4.80
N ASN A 107 13.24 -5.96 -3.74
CA ASN A 107 11.78 -5.96 -3.74
C ASN A 107 11.20 -5.10 -4.88
N ARG A 108 11.87 -3.97 -5.22
CA ARG A 108 11.49 -3.11 -6.35
C ARG A 108 11.60 -3.80 -7.71
N ASP A 109 12.53 -4.74 -7.86
CA ASP A 109 12.69 -5.48 -9.12
C ASP A 109 11.49 -6.41 -9.32
N ASP A 110 11.07 -7.12 -8.28
CA ASP A 110 9.87 -7.97 -8.30
C ASP A 110 8.59 -7.12 -8.42
N LEU A 111 8.55 -5.94 -7.78
CA LEU A 111 7.45 -4.99 -7.98
C LEU A 111 7.25 -4.68 -9.46
N ILE A 112 8.32 -4.31 -10.15
CA ILE A 112 8.27 -3.91 -11.55
C ILE A 112 8.00 -5.11 -12.46
N GLN A 113 8.71 -6.21 -12.23
CA GLN A 113 8.70 -7.37 -13.12
C GLN A 113 7.43 -8.21 -13.02
N PHE A 114 6.92 -8.43 -11.80
CA PHE A 114 5.86 -9.41 -11.57
C PHE A 114 4.52 -8.82 -11.17
N TYR A 115 4.53 -7.69 -10.43
CA TYR A 115 3.29 -7.25 -9.79
C TYR A 115 2.73 -5.95 -10.34
N ARG A 116 3.54 -5.13 -11.03
CA ARG A 116 3.14 -3.78 -11.41
C ARG A 116 1.92 -3.76 -12.32
N THR A 117 1.95 -4.53 -13.39
CA THR A 117 0.87 -4.53 -14.39
C THR A 117 -0.45 -4.98 -13.75
N VAL A 118 -0.45 -6.15 -13.13
CA VAL A 118 -1.66 -6.72 -12.52
C VAL A 118 -2.11 -5.90 -11.31
N GLY A 119 -1.19 -5.54 -10.42
CA GLY A 119 -1.53 -4.78 -9.21
C GLY A 119 -2.18 -3.43 -9.53
N LEU A 120 -1.62 -2.67 -10.49
CA LEU A 120 -2.20 -1.38 -10.88
C LEU A 120 -3.55 -1.54 -11.58
N SER A 121 -3.72 -2.53 -12.45
CA SER A 121 -5.01 -2.81 -13.12
C SER A 121 -6.09 -3.24 -12.14
N GLU A 122 -5.73 -3.96 -11.07
CA GLU A 122 -6.62 -4.34 -9.97
C GLU A 122 -6.85 -3.21 -8.95
N GLY A 123 -6.29 -2.02 -9.19
CA GLY A 123 -6.49 -0.85 -8.35
C GLY A 123 -5.72 -0.89 -7.03
N TRP A 124 -4.58 -1.56 -7.00
CA TRP A 124 -3.67 -1.56 -5.86
C TRP A 124 -2.57 -0.50 -6.02
N VAL A 125 -2.22 0.16 -4.94
CA VAL A 125 -0.96 0.91 -4.83
C VAL A 125 0.14 -0.10 -4.54
N LEU A 126 1.28 0.01 -5.23
CA LEU A 126 2.41 -0.89 -4.99
C LEU A 126 3.53 -0.14 -4.28
N LEU A 127 4.09 -0.75 -3.25
CA LEU A 127 5.14 -0.15 -2.44
C LEU A 127 6.26 -1.16 -2.18
N ALA A 128 7.48 -0.84 -2.59
CA ALA A 128 8.66 -1.62 -2.26
C ALA A 128 9.64 -0.80 -1.43
N GLY A 129 10.26 -1.44 -0.44
CA GLY A 129 11.36 -0.88 0.35
C GLY A 129 12.60 -1.73 0.22
N ASP A 130 13.73 -1.10 -0.12
CA ASP A 130 15.02 -1.76 -0.32
C ASP A 130 16.16 -0.96 0.31
N GLY A 131 17.33 -1.59 0.47
CA GLY A 131 18.55 -0.85 0.75
C GLY A 131 19.05 -0.10 -0.49
N PRO A 132 19.94 0.91 -0.31
CA PRO A 132 20.57 1.62 -1.42
C PRO A 132 21.49 0.70 -2.24
N GLN A 133 21.99 -0.34 -1.63
CA GLN A 133 22.83 -1.39 -2.21
C GLN A 133 22.27 -2.75 -1.82
N HIS A 134 22.72 -3.80 -2.50
CA HIS A 134 22.44 -5.17 -2.07
C HIS A 134 23.07 -5.42 -0.70
N ALA A 135 22.35 -6.09 0.19
CA ALA A 135 22.85 -6.49 1.47
C ALA A 135 23.98 -7.55 1.32
N ARG A 136 24.98 -7.53 2.19
CA ARG A 136 25.98 -8.62 2.26
C ARG A 136 25.35 -9.91 2.77
N ASN A 137 24.47 -9.78 3.77
CA ASN A 137 23.67 -10.86 4.34
C ASN A 137 22.21 -10.48 4.14
N ASP A 138 21.58 -11.01 3.10
CA ASP A 138 20.19 -10.72 2.78
C ASP A 138 19.26 -11.48 3.74
N THR A 139 18.95 -10.85 4.86
CA THR A 139 18.14 -11.43 5.92
C THR A 139 16.74 -10.85 5.95
N ALA A 140 15.80 -11.59 6.54
CA ALA A 140 14.44 -11.12 6.79
C ALA A 140 14.42 -9.82 7.62
N ALA A 141 15.35 -9.67 8.57
CA ALA A 141 15.49 -8.46 9.39
C ALA A 141 15.89 -7.24 8.54
N TRP A 142 16.87 -7.39 7.64
CA TRP A 142 17.27 -6.34 6.71
C TRP A 142 16.12 -5.91 5.81
N ARG A 143 15.50 -6.87 5.11
CA ARG A 143 14.37 -6.60 4.21
C ARG A 143 13.19 -6.00 4.94
N GLY A 144 12.89 -6.52 6.14
CA GLY A 144 11.85 -6.00 7.00
C GLY A 144 12.07 -4.54 7.39
N ALA A 145 13.30 -4.17 7.76
CA ALA A 145 13.65 -2.79 8.11
C ALA A 145 13.45 -1.83 6.92
N MET A 146 13.90 -2.20 5.73
CA MET A 146 13.74 -1.38 4.53
C MET A 146 12.27 -1.25 4.13
N THR A 147 11.51 -2.33 4.27
CA THR A 147 10.06 -2.33 3.98
C THR A 147 9.30 -1.44 4.97
N LEU A 148 9.61 -1.53 6.27
CA LEU A 148 9.01 -0.64 7.28
C LEU A 148 9.29 0.83 6.97
N ALA A 149 10.52 1.19 6.63
CA ALA A 149 10.86 2.57 6.27
C ALA A 149 10.04 3.10 5.08
N ALA A 150 9.78 2.24 4.08
CA ALA A 150 8.93 2.59 2.95
C ALA A 150 7.45 2.78 3.38
N VAL A 151 6.93 1.90 4.25
CA VAL A 151 5.58 2.00 4.81
C VAL A 151 5.43 3.26 5.65
N ASP A 152 6.40 3.57 6.52
CA ASP A 152 6.41 4.78 7.31
C ASP A 152 6.46 6.06 6.44
N ALA A 153 7.19 6.01 5.31
CA ALA A 153 7.19 7.10 4.34
C ALA A 153 5.82 7.27 3.66
N LEU A 154 5.10 6.17 3.38
CA LEU A 154 3.74 6.20 2.85
C LEU A 154 2.80 6.89 3.85
N HIS A 155 2.86 6.48 5.13
CA HIS A 155 2.00 7.03 6.20
C HIS A 155 2.28 8.53 6.44
N ARG A 156 3.55 8.95 6.37
CA ARG A 156 3.89 10.38 6.48
C ARG A 156 3.48 11.21 5.27
N SER A 157 3.42 10.59 4.08
CA SER A 157 3.07 11.29 2.84
C SER A 157 1.57 11.45 2.64
N PHE A 158 0.77 10.48 3.09
CA PHE A 158 -0.67 10.45 2.85
C PHE A 158 -1.43 10.24 4.16
N SER A 159 -2.05 11.30 4.67
CA SER A 159 -2.88 11.23 5.87
C SER A 159 -3.99 10.18 5.74
N GLY A 160 -4.15 9.33 6.73
CA GLY A 160 -5.12 8.24 6.75
C GLY A 160 -4.63 6.95 6.11
N SER A 161 -3.44 6.93 5.48
CA SER A 161 -2.88 5.73 4.85
C SER A 161 -2.46 4.66 5.87
N GLU A 162 -2.34 4.99 7.13
CA GLU A 162 -2.15 4.02 8.22
C GLU A 162 -3.32 3.03 8.36
N LYS A 163 -4.49 3.39 7.80
CA LYS A 163 -5.69 2.53 7.76
C LYS A 163 -5.81 1.73 6.47
N TRP A 164 -4.96 2.01 5.49
CA TRP A 164 -5.03 1.32 4.22
C TRP A 164 -4.68 -0.17 4.40
N PRO A 165 -5.47 -1.09 3.80
CA PRO A 165 -5.18 -2.50 3.90
C PRO A 165 -3.92 -2.85 3.10
N VAL A 166 -3.04 -3.65 3.69
CA VAL A 166 -1.77 -4.06 3.09
C VAL A 166 -1.82 -5.55 2.75
N ALA A 167 -1.46 -5.92 1.54
CA ALA A 167 -1.16 -7.30 1.19
C ALA A 167 0.33 -7.46 0.92
N CYS A 168 0.89 -8.60 1.31
CA CYS A 168 2.26 -8.97 0.98
C CYS A 168 2.25 -10.05 -0.10
N ALA A 169 3.10 -9.93 -1.11
CA ALA A 169 3.22 -10.92 -2.18
C ALA A 169 4.68 -11.33 -2.39
N GLY A 170 4.92 -12.59 -2.72
CA GLY A 170 6.26 -13.05 -3.01
C GLY A 170 6.31 -14.29 -3.86
N PHE A 171 7.36 -14.38 -4.68
CA PHE A 171 7.64 -15.50 -5.55
C PHE A 171 8.91 -16.23 -5.09
N SER A 172 8.86 -17.56 -5.10
CA SER A 172 10.01 -18.43 -4.77
C SER A 172 10.57 -18.11 -3.38
N GLY A 173 11.82 -17.73 -3.25
CA GLY A 173 12.38 -17.22 -2.00
C GLY A 173 11.66 -15.99 -1.45
N GLY A 174 11.09 -15.14 -2.30
CA GLY A 174 10.21 -14.05 -1.89
C GLY A 174 8.90 -14.55 -1.29
N GLY A 175 8.34 -15.64 -1.82
CA GLY A 175 7.19 -16.34 -1.24
C GLY A 175 7.46 -16.87 0.17
N LYS A 176 8.72 -17.27 0.47
CA LYS A 176 9.17 -17.55 1.83
C LYS A 176 9.37 -16.27 2.65
N GLY A 177 9.92 -15.23 2.03
CA GLY A 177 10.20 -13.94 2.67
C GLY A 177 8.96 -13.23 3.21
N VAL A 178 7.82 -13.32 2.51
CA VAL A 178 6.54 -12.76 3.02
C VAL A 178 6.14 -13.36 4.36
N GLY A 179 6.59 -14.58 4.67
CA GLY A 179 6.35 -15.24 5.95
C GLY A 179 6.93 -14.48 7.15
N TYR A 180 7.94 -13.66 6.95
CA TYR A 180 8.50 -12.78 7.99
C TYR A 180 8.03 -11.33 7.83
N VAL A 181 7.91 -10.84 6.60
CA VAL A 181 7.56 -9.44 6.35
C VAL A 181 6.11 -9.14 6.76
N ALA A 182 5.15 -10.01 6.42
CA ALA A 182 3.75 -9.79 6.77
C ALA A 182 3.50 -9.77 8.30
N PRO A 183 4.02 -10.73 9.11
CA PRO A 183 3.93 -10.63 10.56
C PRO A 183 4.63 -9.38 11.13
N LEU A 184 5.76 -8.97 10.56
CA LEU A 184 6.48 -7.77 11.00
C LEU A 184 5.65 -6.51 10.75
N LEU A 185 5.05 -6.36 9.58
CA LEU A 185 4.16 -5.23 9.27
C LEU A 185 2.94 -5.23 10.21
N ALA A 186 2.33 -6.40 10.44
CA ALA A 186 1.21 -6.51 11.40
C ALA A 186 1.62 -6.10 12.82
N LYS A 187 2.79 -6.53 13.29
CA LYS A 187 3.36 -6.13 14.59
C LYS A 187 3.54 -4.63 14.72
N ASN A 188 3.83 -3.94 13.60
CA ASN A 188 4.01 -2.50 13.54
C ASN A 188 2.72 -1.76 13.12
N GLY A 189 1.56 -2.37 13.31
CA GLY A 189 0.26 -1.71 13.20
C GLY A 189 -0.38 -1.74 11.81
N CYS A 190 0.26 -2.34 10.79
CA CYS A 190 -0.35 -2.47 9.48
C CYS A 190 -1.53 -3.45 9.52
N ARG A 191 -2.65 -3.08 8.90
CA ARG A 191 -3.79 -3.98 8.67
C ARG A 191 -3.48 -4.90 7.50
N ILE A 192 -3.12 -6.17 7.78
CA ILE A 192 -2.79 -7.13 6.73
C ILE A 192 -4.08 -7.69 6.12
N ALA A 193 -4.32 -7.36 4.86
CA ALA A 193 -5.47 -7.79 4.07
C ALA A 193 -5.26 -9.14 3.39
N GLY A 194 -4.02 -9.55 3.18
CA GLY A 194 -3.72 -10.84 2.56
C GLY A 194 -2.23 -11.13 2.42
N ILE A 195 -1.93 -12.40 2.22
CA ILE A 195 -0.58 -12.92 1.96
C ILE A 195 -0.67 -13.79 0.71
N TYR A 196 0.08 -13.40 -0.34
CA TYR A 196 0.18 -14.15 -1.58
C TYR A 196 1.56 -14.81 -1.69
N MET A 197 1.56 -16.13 -1.72
CA MET A 197 2.77 -16.96 -1.83
C MET A 197 2.70 -17.76 -3.13
N THR A 198 3.66 -17.58 -4.02
CA THR A 198 3.75 -18.37 -5.24
C THR A 198 5.11 -19.04 -5.36
N GLY A 199 5.14 -20.31 -5.73
CA GLY A 199 6.37 -21.08 -5.87
C GLY A 199 7.18 -21.24 -4.57
N ALA A 200 6.54 -21.18 -3.39
CA ALA A 200 7.19 -21.37 -2.10
C ALA A 200 7.13 -22.84 -1.66
N ASN A 201 8.29 -23.47 -1.48
CA ASN A 201 8.42 -24.89 -1.11
C ASN A 201 8.64 -25.12 0.39
N GLU A 202 8.67 -24.07 1.21
CA GLU A 202 8.87 -24.13 2.66
C GLU A 202 7.93 -23.16 3.38
N ASP A 203 7.44 -23.55 4.56
CA ASP A 203 6.59 -22.72 5.41
C ASP A 203 7.44 -21.81 6.32
N HIS A 204 7.69 -20.60 5.86
CA HIS A 204 8.30 -19.57 6.70
C HIS A 204 7.26 -18.68 7.41
N LEU A 205 5.96 -18.82 7.07
CA LEU A 205 4.93 -18.00 7.71
C LEU A 205 4.63 -18.43 9.14
N SER A 206 4.60 -19.74 9.39
CA SER A 206 4.44 -20.27 10.74
C SER A 206 5.62 -19.91 11.63
N ASP A 207 6.85 -19.97 11.11
CA ASP A 207 8.05 -19.56 11.82
C ASP A 207 8.06 -18.05 12.11
N GLY A 208 7.74 -17.23 11.11
CA GLY A 208 7.61 -15.78 11.27
C GLY A 208 6.53 -15.38 12.28
N TYR A 209 5.37 -16.05 12.26
CA TYR A 209 4.32 -15.85 13.26
C TYR A 209 4.81 -16.15 14.67
N ALA A 210 5.45 -17.29 14.88
CA ALA A 210 5.95 -17.71 16.18
C ALA A 210 7.05 -16.79 16.73
N ARG A 211 7.97 -16.32 15.88
CA ARG A 211 9.10 -15.45 16.28
C ARG A 211 8.69 -14.01 16.49
N ILE A 212 7.84 -13.45 15.60
CA ILE A 212 7.50 -12.03 15.60
C ILE A 212 6.32 -11.74 16.53
N GLN A 213 5.41 -12.68 16.71
CA GLN A 213 4.23 -12.56 17.56
C GLN A 213 3.37 -11.32 17.24
N PRO A 214 2.79 -11.22 16.04
CA PRO A 214 1.98 -10.08 15.61
C PRO A 214 0.62 -10.00 16.33
N GLY A 215 0.27 -11.01 17.10
CA GLY A 215 -1.01 -11.12 17.81
C GLY A 215 -1.95 -12.15 17.18
N PRO A 216 -2.98 -12.63 17.96
CA PRO A 216 -3.83 -13.74 17.53
C PRO A 216 -4.71 -13.40 16.33
N ASN A 217 -5.09 -12.13 16.15
CA ASN A 217 -5.92 -11.70 15.02
C ASN A 217 -5.24 -11.91 13.67
N PHE A 218 -3.90 -12.00 13.65
CA PHE A 218 -3.13 -12.27 12.44
C PHE A 218 -3.43 -13.64 11.84
N LEU A 219 -3.84 -14.63 12.63
CA LEU A 219 -4.24 -15.97 12.17
C LEU A 219 -5.50 -15.95 11.27
N SER A 220 -6.26 -14.86 11.29
CA SER A 220 -7.41 -14.66 10.40
C SER A 220 -7.02 -14.01 9.04
N THR A 221 -5.75 -13.73 8.81
CA THR A 221 -5.27 -13.15 7.55
C THR A 221 -5.51 -14.12 6.40
N PRO A 222 -6.13 -13.66 5.28
CA PRO A 222 -6.29 -14.49 4.09
C PRO A 222 -4.94 -14.84 3.46
N ILE A 223 -4.76 -16.11 3.11
CA ILE A 223 -3.54 -16.61 2.47
C ILE A 223 -3.92 -17.24 1.12
N TYR A 224 -3.30 -16.79 0.06
CA TYR A 224 -3.43 -17.38 -1.26
C TYR A 224 -2.09 -17.98 -1.68
N ILE A 225 -2.09 -19.26 -2.03
CA ILE A 225 -0.92 -19.96 -2.55
C ILE A 225 -1.21 -20.31 -4.01
N SER A 226 -0.28 -20.02 -4.92
CA SER A 226 -0.40 -20.47 -6.30
C SER A 226 0.73 -21.41 -6.70
N ALA A 227 0.38 -22.45 -7.46
CA ALA A 227 1.28 -23.54 -7.86
C ALA A 227 1.18 -23.83 -9.37
N GLY A 228 2.31 -23.79 -10.06
CA GLY A 228 2.40 -24.27 -11.44
C GLY A 228 2.42 -25.80 -11.52
N HIS A 229 1.65 -26.39 -12.45
CA HIS A 229 1.61 -27.84 -12.62
C HIS A 229 2.96 -28.43 -13.06
N ASP A 230 3.75 -27.64 -13.79
CA ASP A 230 5.06 -28.06 -14.31
C ASP A 230 6.22 -27.52 -13.47
N ASP A 231 5.93 -26.95 -12.28
CA ASP A 231 6.96 -26.44 -11.37
C ASP A 231 7.72 -27.61 -10.73
N ARG A 232 9.01 -27.71 -11.08
CA ARG A 232 9.92 -28.73 -10.55
C ARG A 232 10.74 -28.26 -9.35
N ILE A 233 10.65 -26.97 -8.99
CA ILE A 233 11.38 -26.34 -7.86
C ILE A 233 10.49 -26.31 -6.62
N ALA A 234 9.22 -25.95 -6.81
CA ALA A 234 8.21 -25.91 -5.77
C ALA A 234 6.94 -26.61 -6.28
N THR A 235 6.97 -27.96 -6.24
CA THR A 235 5.90 -28.77 -6.84
C THR A 235 4.54 -28.49 -6.17
N VAL A 236 3.48 -28.83 -6.86
CA VAL A 236 2.11 -28.70 -6.34
C VAL A 236 1.98 -29.40 -4.99
N GLU A 237 2.55 -30.60 -4.83
CA GLU A 237 2.52 -31.39 -3.59
C GLU A 237 3.25 -30.69 -2.45
N GLN A 238 4.42 -30.08 -2.75
CA GLN A 238 5.16 -29.29 -1.74
C GLN A 238 4.34 -28.09 -1.29
N GLN A 239 3.65 -27.39 -2.19
CA GLN A 239 2.83 -26.25 -1.84
C GLN A 239 1.57 -26.64 -1.06
N TYR A 240 0.97 -27.80 -1.32
CA TYR A 240 -0.05 -28.39 -0.45
C TYR A 240 0.51 -28.73 0.96
N THR A 241 1.74 -29.22 1.02
CA THR A 241 2.43 -29.47 2.30
C THR A 241 2.66 -28.18 3.08
N VAL A 242 3.12 -27.13 2.42
CA VAL A 242 3.26 -25.77 3.00
C VAL A 242 1.92 -25.27 3.53
N ALA A 243 0.85 -25.36 2.73
CA ALA A 243 -0.49 -24.96 3.14
C ALA A 243 -0.98 -25.76 4.37
N GLY A 244 -0.73 -27.06 4.39
CA GLY A 244 -1.06 -27.93 5.54
C GLY A 244 -0.29 -27.50 6.81
N SER A 245 0.97 -27.12 6.69
CA SER A 245 1.77 -26.61 7.81
C SER A 245 1.20 -25.29 8.34
N ILE A 246 0.96 -24.32 7.46
CA ILE A 246 0.38 -23.03 7.80
C ILE A 246 -1.00 -23.22 8.50
N LYS A 247 -1.82 -24.14 8.00
CA LYS A 247 -3.12 -24.46 8.62
C LYS A 247 -2.98 -25.01 10.03
N ARG A 248 -1.97 -25.87 10.28
CA ARG A 248 -1.71 -26.43 11.64
C ARG A 248 -1.28 -25.33 12.63
N THR A 249 -0.69 -24.25 12.17
CA THR A 249 -0.37 -23.07 13.00
C THR A 249 -1.62 -22.30 13.44
N GLY A 250 -2.76 -22.52 12.77
CA GLY A 250 -4.04 -21.89 13.11
C GLY A 250 -4.58 -20.90 12.08
N PHE A 251 -3.88 -20.70 10.96
CA PHE A 251 -4.43 -19.91 9.86
C PHE A 251 -5.62 -20.64 9.22
N ASN A 252 -6.78 -19.96 9.16
CA ASN A 252 -8.04 -20.59 8.78
C ASN A 252 -8.64 -20.09 7.46
N ARG A 253 -8.07 -19.04 6.87
CA ARG A 253 -8.53 -18.45 5.61
C ARG A 253 -7.49 -18.68 4.51
N MET A 254 -7.58 -19.84 3.85
CA MET A 254 -6.60 -20.24 2.85
C MET A 254 -7.26 -20.65 1.55
N ARG A 255 -6.63 -20.31 0.43
CA ARG A 255 -6.95 -20.80 -0.91
C ARG A 255 -5.68 -21.24 -1.60
N ILE A 256 -5.77 -22.28 -2.43
CA ILE A 256 -4.72 -22.73 -3.32
C ILE A 256 -5.28 -22.67 -4.72
N GLY A 257 -4.60 -21.95 -5.61
CA GLY A 257 -4.86 -21.94 -7.03
C GLY A 257 -3.75 -22.65 -7.79
N THR A 258 -4.11 -23.43 -8.79
CA THR A 258 -3.14 -24.06 -9.68
C THR A 258 -3.26 -23.50 -11.09
N PHE A 259 -2.19 -23.56 -11.87
CA PHE A 259 -2.17 -23.10 -13.26
C PHE A 259 -1.24 -23.94 -14.11
N HIS A 260 -1.47 -23.94 -15.42
CA HIS A 260 -0.54 -24.55 -16.37
C HIS A 260 0.66 -23.62 -16.54
N GLY A 261 1.83 -24.09 -16.12
CA GLY A 261 3.07 -23.34 -16.12
C GLY A 261 4.07 -23.91 -15.14
N GLY A 262 5.30 -23.41 -15.18
CA GLY A 262 6.42 -23.84 -14.34
C GLY A 262 6.62 -22.98 -13.10
N HIS A 263 7.90 -22.76 -12.77
CA HIS A 263 8.32 -21.93 -11.63
C HIS A 263 8.26 -20.44 -12.00
N GLU A 264 7.07 -19.85 -11.92
CA GLU A 264 6.80 -18.48 -12.36
C GLU A 264 5.68 -17.80 -11.58
N VAL A 265 5.55 -16.49 -11.74
CA VAL A 265 4.39 -15.72 -11.28
C VAL A 265 3.35 -15.73 -12.40
N ASN A 266 2.15 -16.19 -12.09
CA ASN A 266 1.04 -16.20 -13.03
C ASN A 266 0.10 -15.02 -12.78
N ASP A 267 -0.08 -14.16 -13.79
CA ASP A 267 -0.89 -12.93 -13.69
C ASP A 267 -2.36 -13.22 -13.33
N GLY A 268 -2.93 -14.30 -13.88
CA GLY A 268 -4.31 -14.70 -13.55
C GLY A 268 -4.47 -15.09 -12.10
N GLN A 269 -3.52 -15.85 -11.54
CA GLN A 269 -3.52 -16.20 -10.12
C GLN A 269 -3.28 -14.98 -9.23
N THR A 270 -2.42 -14.06 -9.66
CA THR A 270 -2.18 -12.79 -8.96
C THR A 270 -3.47 -11.96 -8.90
N SER A 271 -4.18 -11.81 -10.02
CA SER A 271 -5.47 -11.10 -10.08
C SER A 271 -6.51 -11.73 -9.16
N VAL A 272 -6.65 -13.06 -9.17
CA VAL A 272 -7.57 -13.80 -8.29
C VAL A 272 -7.23 -13.55 -6.81
N ALA A 273 -5.95 -13.62 -6.44
CA ALA A 273 -5.50 -13.36 -5.06
C ALA A 273 -5.83 -11.92 -4.62
N LEU A 274 -5.46 -10.94 -5.41
CA LEU A 274 -5.67 -9.52 -5.11
C LEU A 274 -7.16 -9.15 -5.06
N GLY A 275 -7.97 -9.69 -5.97
CA GLY A 275 -9.43 -9.54 -5.96
C GLY A 275 -10.04 -10.09 -4.68
N TRP A 276 -9.66 -11.31 -4.28
CA TRP A 276 -10.14 -11.93 -3.05
C TRP A 276 -9.74 -11.16 -1.79
N PHE A 277 -8.50 -10.68 -1.69
CA PHE A 277 -8.05 -9.88 -0.55
C PHE A 277 -8.84 -8.58 -0.43
N ARG A 278 -9.11 -7.90 -1.56
CA ARG A 278 -9.89 -6.67 -1.61
C ARG A 278 -11.35 -6.88 -1.16
N GLU A 279 -11.96 -7.99 -1.53
CA GLU A 279 -13.32 -8.36 -1.10
C GLU A 279 -13.41 -8.54 0.42
N LEU A 280 -12.41 -9.17 1.03
CA LEU A 280 -12.37 -9.43 2.46
C LEU A 280 -11.92 -8.21 3.29
N ALA A 281 -11.33 -7.21 2.66
CA ALA A 281 -10.84 -6.00 3.33
C ALA A 281 -11.90 -4.89 3.44
N LYS A 282 -13.04 -5.04 2.77
CA LYS A 282 -14.20 -4.14 2.88
C LYS A 282 -14.89 -4.32 4.23
#